data_a275aed2037881a3bc699460db4127a6
#
_entry.id   a275aed2037881a3bc699460db4127a6
#
_cell.length_a   1.000
_cell.length_b   1.000
_cell.length_c   1.000
_cell.angle_alpha   90.00
_cell.angle_beta   90.00
_cell.angle_gamma   90.00
#
_symmetry.space_group_name_H-M   'P 1'
#
loop_
_entity.id
_entity.type
_entity.pdbx_description
1 polymer ?
#
loop_
_entity_poly.entity_id
_entity_poly.type
_entity_poly.pdbx_seq_one_letter_code
_entity_poly.pdbx_strand_id
1 'polypeptide(L)'
;KTICRYQQYEGTNLIVDRVVQARIKKGLIWHFQGSGKSLLMVFTAQKLRMHPALGNPTVLIVVDRIDLDTQITATFNAADVPNMIKTESREELRTLLAQDARKVIITTIHKFGEADGVLNDRKNIIVLVDEAHRTQEGDLGRKMRTALPNAFLFGLTGTPINRTDKNTFWAFGADEDEKGYLSRYTFQESIRDKATLPLHFESPEIRLKIDKAAIDEAY
;
A
#
# COMPACT_ATOMS: atom_id res chain seq x y z
N LYS A 1 -3.44 -1.79 24.08
CA LYS A 1 -3.55 -3.02 23.25
C LYS A 1 -4.49 -2.72 22.08
N THR A 2 -3.99 -2.83 20.84
CA THR A 2 -4.81 -2.70 19.63
C THR A 2 -5.26 -4.09 19.20
N ILE A 3 -6.56 -4.25 18.93
CA ILE A 3 -7.14 -5.52 18.44
C ILE A 3 -7.37 -5.35 16.93
N CYS A 4 -6.92 -6.32 16.13
CA CYS A 4 -7.17 -6.30 14.69
C CYS A 4 -8.63 -6.60 14.37
N ARG A 5 -9.15 -5.98 13.32
CA ARG A 5 -10.43 -6.33 12.72
C ARG A 5 -10.27 -7.57 11.84
N TYR A 6 -11.38 -8.25 11.53
CA TYR A 6 -11.37 -9.48 10.75
C TYR A 6 -10.61 -9.34 9.41
N GLN A 7 -10.91 -8.31 8.63
CA GLN A 7 -10.26 -8.07 7.34
C GLN A 7 -8.75 -7.81 7.46
N GLN A 8 -8.30 -7.20 8.58
CA GLN A 8 -6.87 -7.00 8.85
C GLN A 8 -6.20 -8.32 9.20
N TYR A 9 -6.85 -9.14 10.01
CA TYR A 9 -6.38 -10.48 10.36
C TYR A 9 -6.26 -11.37 9.13
N GLU A 10 -7.31 -11.44 8.32
CA GLU A 10 -7.33 -12.23 7.09
C GLU A 10 -6.26 -11.77 6.10
N GLY A 11 -6.23 -10.48 5.74
CA GLY A 11 -5.25 -9.92 4.81
C GLY A 11 -3.82 -10.12 5.28
N THR A 12 -3.55 -9.96 6.58
CA THR A 12 -2.23 -10.24 7.16
C THR A 12 -1.83 -11.70 6.97
N ASN A 13 -2.73 -12.65 7.27
CA ASN A 13 -2.43 -14.08 7.13
C ASN A 13 -2.18 -14.46 5.67
N LEU A 14 -3.01 -13.98 4.74
CA LEU A 14 -2.83 -14.23 3.31
C LEU A 14 -1.47 -13.74 2.80
N ILE A 15 -1.02 -12.56 3.23
CA ILE A 15 0.31 -12.06 2.88
C ILE A 15 1.40 -12.96 3.46
N VAL A 16 1.32 -13.29 4.75
CA VAL A 16 2.33 -14.13 5.42
C VAL A 16 2.41 -15.51 4.77
N ASP A 17 1.27 -16.15 4.53
CA ASP A 17 1.21 -17.47 3.91
C ASP A 17 1.80 -17.46 2.50
N ARG A 18 1.55 -16.39 1.71
CA ARG A 18 2.14 -16.21 0.38
C ARG A 18 3.67 -16.09 0.44
N VAL A 19 4.18 -15.33 1.39
CA VAL A 19 5.64 -15.17 1.59
C VAL A 19 6.27 -16.50 2.02
N VAL A 20 5.64 -17.23 2.93
CA VAL A 20 6.13 -18.53 3.41
C VAL A 20 6.12 -19.58 2.29
N GLN A 21 5.07 -19.63 1.47
CA GLN A 21 4.99 -20.55 0.34
C GLN A 21 5.98 -20.20 -0.78
N ALA A 22 6.35 -18.93 -0.92
CA ALA A 22 7.34 -18.40 -1.85
C ALA A 22 7.12 -18.72 -3.35
N ARG A 23 5.92 -19.17 -3.75
CA ARG A 23 5.57 -19.52 -5.13
C ARG A 23 5.27 -18.27 -5.95
N ILE A 24 4.48 -17.36 -5.39
CA ILE A 24 4.04 -16.12 -6.02
C ILE A 24 4.59 -14.96 -5.19
N LYS A 25 5.31 -14.04 -5.83
CA LYS A 25 6.02 -12.94 -5.15
C LYS A 25 5.24 -11.62 -5.16
N LYS A 26 3.98 -11.64 -5.49
CA LYS A 26 3.14 -10.43 -5.54
C LYS A 26 1.74 -10.70 -4.99
N GLY A 27 1.06 -9.63 -4.56
CA GLY A 27 -0.31 -9.69 -4.09
C GLY A 27 -0.94 -8.31 -4.05
N LEU A 28 -2.21 -8.21 -4.49
CA LEU A 28 -3.00 -6.99 -4.44
C LEU A 28 -4.06 -7.09 -3.34
N ILE A 29 -4.03 -6.14 -2.42
CA ILE A 29 -5.00 -6.01 -1.34
C ILE A 29 -5.89 -4.80 -1.65
N TRP A 30 -7.15 -5.07 -1.96
CA TRP A 30 -8.15 -4.04 -2.14
C TRP A 30 -9.04 -3.94 -0.90
N HIS A 31 -8.68 -3.05 0.00
CA HIS A 31 -9.51 -2.69 1.14
C HIS A 31 -9.93 -1.24 1.02
N PHE A 32 -11.24 -0.95 1.16
CA PHE A 32 -11.78 0.40 0.99
C PHE A 32 -11.07 1.41 1.92
N GLN A 33 -11.18 2.70 1.58
CA GLN A 33 -10.57 3.77 2.37
C GLN A 33 -11.20 3.82 3.77
N GLY A 34 -10.37 3.90 4.83
CA GLY A 34 -10.83 3.84 6.22
C GLY A 34 -10.91 2.42 6.82
N SER A 35 -10.63 1.37 6.07
CA SER A 35 -10.61 -0.02 6.56
C SER A 35 -9.48 -0.34 7.55
N GLY A 36 -8.51 0.57 7.70
CA GLY A 36 -7.34 0.39 8.56
C GLY A 36 -6.17 -0.33 7.89
N LYS A 37 -5.89 -0.03 6.61
CA LYS A 37 -4.74 -0.58 5.86
C LYS A 37 -3.40 -0.35 6.56
N SER A 38 -3.20 0.81 7.21
CA SER A 38 -1.97 1.08 7.97
C SER A 38 -1.76 0.09 9.11
N LEU A 39 -2.82 -0.25 9.86
CA LEU A 39 -2.75 -1.29 10.89
C LEU A 39 -2.53 -2.69 10.30
N LEU A 40 -3.11 -2.98 9.14
CA LEU A 40 -2.83 -4.24 8.43
C LEU A 40 -1.34 -4.34 8.12
N MET A 41 -0.70 -3.28 7.64
CA MET A 41 0.76 -3.25 7.39
C MET A 41 1.56 -3.47 8.67
N VAL A 42 1.16 -2.85 9.80
CA VAL A 42 1.79 -3.08 11.12
C VAL A 42 1.73 -4.56 11.51
N PHE A 43 0.54 -5.15 11.51
CA PHE A 43 0.36 -6.55 11.88
C PHE A 43 1.13 -7.49 10.95
N THR A 44 1.12 -7.19 9.65
CA THR A 44 1.88 -7.95 8.65
C THR A 44 3.37 -7.86 8.92
N ALA A 45 3.91 -6.66 9.13
CA ALA A 45 5.34 -6.47 9.42
C ALA A 45 5.77 -7.22 10.68
N GLN A 46 5.01 -7.12 11.77
CA GLN A 46 5.28 -7.84 13.00
C GLN A 46 5.26 -9.35 12.80
N LYS A 47 4.21 -9.87 12.13
CA LYS A 47 4.05 -11.30 11.93
C LYS A 47 5.13 -11.90 11.01
N LEU A 48 5.48 -11.20 9.92
CA LEU A 48 6.56 -11.59 9.02
C LEU A 48 7.90 -11.67 9.77
N ARG A 49 8.20 -10.67 10.58
CA ARG A 49 9.47 -10.61 11.32
C ARG A 49 9.60 -11.67 12.41
N MET A 50 8.51 -12.06 13.03
CA MET A 50 8.47 -13.10 14.06
C MET A 50 8.33 -14.50 13.49
N HIS A 51 8.04 -14.66 12.18
CA HIS A 51 7.79 -15.98 11.59
C HIS A 51 9.09 -16.79 11.49
N PRO A 52 9.16 -17.98 12.13
CA PRO A 52 10.42 -18.76 12.22
C PRO A 52 11.03 -19.11 10.86
N ALA A 53 10.18 -19.46 9.88
CA ALA A 53 10.64 -19.88 8.56
C ALA A 53 11.24 -18.74 7.71
N LEU A 54 11.02 -17.46 8.08
CA LEU A 54 11.48 -16.32 7.30
C LEU A 54 12.81 -15.73 7.76
N GLY A 55 13.33 -16.17 8.92
CA GLY A 55 14.66 -15.78 9.39
C GLY A 55 14.82 -14.27 9.58
N ASN A 56 13.80 -13.60 10.13
CA ASN A 56 13.79 -12.15 10.37
C ASN A 56 14.02 -11.33 9.09
N PRO A 57 13.06 -11.26 8.16
CA PRO A 57 13.20 -10.57 6.88
C PRO A 57 13.31 -9.06 7.03
N THR A 58 13.78 -8.39 5.97
CA THR A 58 13.60 -6.94 5.79
C THR A 58 12.16 -6.67 5.34
N VAL A 59 11.43 -5.82 6.05
CA VAL A 59 10.11 -5.36 5.64
C VAL A 59 10.20 -3.89 5.25
N LEU A 60 9.90 -3.58 4.00
CA LEU A 60 9.95 -2.23 3.46
C LEU A 60 8.53 -1.71 3.28
N ILE A 61 8.20 -0.62 3.97
CA ILE A 61 6.93 0.10 3.83
C ILE A 61 7.16 1.28 2.90
N VAL A 62 6.50 1.28 1.75
CA VAL A 62 6.62 2.33 0.74
C VAL A 62 5.33 3.12 0.68
N VAL A 63 5.43 4.43 0.88
CA VAL A 63 4.32 5.37 0.80
C VAL A 63 4.51 6.36 -0.34
N ASP A 64 3.40 6.93 -0.83
CA ASP A 64 3.42 7.92 -1.92
C ASP A 64 3.89 9.31 -1.45
N ARG A 65 3.41 9.76 -0.29
CA ARG A 65 3.60 11.14 0.18
C ARG A 65 4.26 11.22 1.55
N ILE A 66 4.95 12.33 1.79
CA ILE A 66 5.62 12.64 3.06
C ILE A 66 4.61 12.72 4.22
N ASP A 67 3.40 13.26 3.99
CA ASP A 67 2.36 13.36 5.01
C ASP A 67 1.89 11.96 5.45
N LEU A 68 1.73 11.03 4.50
CA LEU A 68 1.39 9.63 4.76
C LEU A 68 2.52 8.90 5.49
N ASP A 69 3.77 9.23 5.17
CA ASP A 69 4.96 8.73 5.86
C ASP A 69 4.92 9.06 7.36
N THR A 70 4.54 10.28 7.71
CA THR A 70 4.39 10.71 9.12
C THR A 70 3.25 9.97 9.82
N GLN A 71 2.10 9.81 9.18
CA GLN A 71 0.94 9.11 9.73
C GLN A 71 1.22 7.61 9.93
N ILE A 72 1.83 6.97 8.95
CA ILE A 72 2.21 5.56 9.04
C ILE A 72 3.26 5.37 10.12
N THR A 73 4.30 6.19 10.17
CA THR A 73 5.32 6.16 11.21
C THR A 73 4.71 6.28 12.61
N ALA A 74 3.76 7.21 12.81
CA ALA A 74 3.05 7.35 14.08
C ALA A 74 2.26 6.07 14.43
N THR A 75 1.61 5.43 13.45
CA THR A 75 0.87 4.18 13.65
C THR A 75 1.80 3.04 14.07
N PHE A 76 2.96 2.92 13.43
CA PHE A 76 3.97 1.91 13.76
C PHE A 76 4.60 2.15 15.14
N ASN A 77 4.87 3.42 15.49
CA ASN A 77 5.37 3.80 16.83
C ASN A 77 4.34 3.48 17.92
N ALA A 78 3.06 3.79 17.69
CA ALA A 78 1.99 3.51 18.64
C ALA A 78 1.76 1.99 18.83
N ALA A 79 2.17 1.18 17.87
CA ALA A 79 2.13 -0.29 17.94
C ALA A 79 3.43 -0.91 18.50
N ASP A 80 4.39 -0.09 18.90
CA ASP A 80 5.69 -0.51 19.47
C ASP A 80 6.42 -1.55 18.61
N VAL A 81 6.52 -1.27 17.30
CA VAL A 81 7.19 -2.16 16.34
C VAL A 81 8.71 -2.04 16.53
N PRO A 82 9.38 -3.12 16.95
CA PRO A 82 10.82 -3.06 17.22
C PRO A 82 11.64 -2.95 15.93
N ASN A 83 12.81 -2.32 16.03
CA ASN A 83 13.77 -2.18 14.92
C ASN A 83 13.20 -1.51 13.66
N MET A 84 12.39 -0.49 13.86
CA MET A 84 11.87 0.35 12.78
C MET A 84 12.82 1.52 12.51
N ILE A 85 13.03 1.81 11.22
CA ILE A 85 13.78 2.99 10.76
C ILE A 85 12.92 3.71 9.71
N LYS A 86 12.79 5.01 9.86
CA LYS A 86 12.30 5.91 8.83
C LYS A 86 13.51 6.50 8.10
N THR A 87 13.55 6.36 6.77
CA THR A 87 14.63 6.96 5.97
C THR A 87 14.37 8.45 5.74
N GLU A 88 15.39 9.28 5.94
CA GLU A 88 15.32 10.72 5.70
C GLU A 88 15.78 11.08 4.28
N SER A 89 16.74 10.33 3.72
CA SER A 89 17.34 10.61 2.42
C SER A 89 17.33 9.40 1.48
N ARG A 90 17.60 9.64 0.20
CA ARG A 90 17.82 8.59 -0.82
C ARG A 90 19.08 7.79 -0.54
N GLU A 91 20.12 8.45 -0.09
CA GLU A 91 21.41 7.82 0.22
C GLU A 91 21.29 6.88 1.42
N GLU A 92 20.56 7.28 2.45
CA GLU A 92 20.26 6.42 3.59
C GLU A 92 19.50 5.17 3.18
N LEU A 93 18.45 5.31 2.32
CA LEU A 93 17.72 4.16 1.78
C LEU A 93 18.65 3.22 1.01
N ARG A 94 19.52 3.75 0.14
CA ARG A 94 20.49 2.95 -0.62
C ARG A 94 21.46 2.20 0.32
N THR A 95 22.00 2.89 1.32
CA THR A 95 22.89 2.31 2.31
C THR A 95 22.22 1.18 3.09
N LEU A 96 20.98 1.38 3.55
CA LEU A 96 20.22 0.36 4.26
C LEU A 96 19.88 -0.84 3.37
N LEU A 97 19.54 -0.59 2.10
CA LEU A 97 19.22 -1.67 1.15
C LEU A 97 20.47 -2.40 0.66
N ALA A 98 21.62 -1.74 0.55
CA ALA A 98 22.87 -2.39 0.19
C ALA A 98 23.39 -3.36 1.28
N GLN A 99 22.91 -3.21 2.51
CA GLN A 99 23.27 -4.06 3.64
C GLN A 99 22.20 -5.16 3.87
N ASP A 100 22.54 -6.18 4.66
CA ASP A 100 21.55 -7.12 5.21
C ASP A 100 20.82 -6.50 6.41
N ALA A 101 20.16 -5.35 6.19
CA ALA A 101 19.43 -4.64 7.22
C ALA A 101 18.09 -5.33 7.50
N ARG A 102 18.08 -6.21 8.49
CA ARG A 102 16.88 -6.95 8.92
C ARG A 102 16.00 -6.10 9.82
N LYS A 103 15.33 -5.11 9.23
CA LYS A 103 14.55 -4.07 9.92
C LYS A 103 13.22 -3.83 9.22
N VAL A 104 12.33 -3.11 9.90
CA VAL A 104 11.19 -2.46 9.24
C VAL A 104 11.67 -1.09 8.78
N ILE A 105 11.67 -0.85 7.48
CA ILE A 105 12.12 0.39 6.86
C ILE A 105 10.91 1.11 6.28
N ILE A 106 10.66 2.34 6.72
CA ILE A 106 9.62 3.20 6.15
C ILE A 106 10.28 4.21 5.22
N THR A 107 9.74 4.33 4.00
CA THR A 107 10.30 5.22 2.97
C THR A 107 9.22 5.72 2.02
N THR A 108 9.52 6.74 1.24
CA THR A 108 8.66 7.21 0.14
C THR A 108 9.15 6.65 -1.19
N ILE A 109 8.21 6.46 -2.14
CA ILE A 109 8.53 5.97 -3.49
C ILE A 109 9.52 6.87 -4.23
N HIS A 110 9.50 8.17 -3.95
CA HIS A 110 10.40 9.16 -4.56
C HIS A 110 11.88 8.92 -4.26
N LYS A 111 12.19 8.21 -3.17
CA LYS A 111 13.57 7.88 -2.81
C LYS A 111 14.20 6.81 -3.70
N PHE A 112 13.39 6.12 -4.53
CA PHE A 112 13.87 5.24 -5.59
C PHE A 112 14.21 5.95 -6.89
N GLY A 113 13.98 7.27 -7.01
CA GLY A 113 14.16 8.02 -8.24
C GLY A 113 15.58 8.00 -8.82
N GLU A 114 16.60 7.80 -8.00
CA GLU A 114 18.02 7.70 -8.39
C GLU A 114 18.56 6.27 -8.25
N ALA A 115 17.69 5.27 -8.08
CA ALA A 115 18.11 3.88 -8.06
C ALA A 115 18.46 3.45 -9.51
N ASP A 116 19.74 3.36 -9.79
CA ASP A 116 20.26 2.82 -11.04
C ASP A 116 20.71 1.37 -10.82
N GLY A 117 19.93 0.44 -11.38
CA GLY A 117 20.23 -0.99 -11.27
C GLY A 117 19.78 -1.64 -9.96
N VAL A 118 20.37 -2.81 -9.67
CA VAL A 118 20.03 -3.64 -8.52
C VAL A 118 20.70 -3.10 -7.26
N LEU A 119 19.90 -2.76 -6.25
CA LEU A 119 20.39 -2.38 -4.92
C LEU A 119 20.57 -3.60 -4.01
N ASN A 120 19.64 -4.56 -4.11
CA ASN A 120 19.69 -5.79 -3.33
C ASN A 120 18.93 -6.91 -4.04
N ASP A 121 19.53 -8.08 -4.16
CA ASP A 121 18.98 -9.27 -4.81
C ASP A 121 18.48 -10.35 -3.84
N ARG A 122 18.46 -10.06 -2.53
CA ARG A 122 17.98 -11.00 -1.52
C ARG A 122 16.49 -11.34 -1.74
N LYS A 123 16.17 -12.61 -1.43
CA LYS A 123 14.79 -13.14 -1.56
C LYS A 123 13.93 -12.91 -0.30
N ASN A 124 14.52 -12.46 0.80
CA ASN A 124 13.84 -12.22 2.07
C ASN A 124 13.57 -10.74 2.34
N ILE A 125 13.29 -9.99 1.27
CA ILE A 125 12.80 -8.60 1.33
C ILE A 125 11.33 -8.62 0.97
N ILE A 126 10.50 -8.05 1.82
CA ILE A 126 9.05 -7.92 1.61
C ILE A 126 8.70 -6.44 1.54
N VAL A 127 8.10 -6.03 0.43
CA VAL A 127 7.70 -4.64 0.17
C VAL A 127 6.19 -4.54 0.29
N LEU A 128 5.72 -3.67 1.18
CA LEU A 128 4.32 -3.30 1.33
C LEU A 128 4.15 -1.86 0.82
N VAL A 129 3.39 -1.69 -0.24
CA VAL A 129 3.20 -0.40 -0.91
C VAL A 129 1.82 0.15 -0.56
N ASP A 130 1.79 1.28 0.15
CA ASP A 130 0.54 1.98 0.43
C ASP A 130 0.12 2.82 -0.79
N GLU A 131 -1.19 3.00 -0.96
CA GLU A 131 -1.80 3.68 -2.12
C GLU A 131 -1.20 3.20 -3.45
N ALA A 132 -1.13 1.88 -3.59
CA ALA A 132 -0.47 1.18 -4.70
C ALA A 132 -0.88 1.67 -6.11
N HIS A 133 -2.08 2.22 -6.26
CA HIS A 133 -2.57 2.80 -7.50
C HIS A 133 -1.80 4.07 -7.93
N ARG A 134 -1.18 4.79 -6.98
CA ARG A 134 -0.41 6.02 -7.23
C ARG A 134 1.07 5.72 -7.48
N THR A 135 1.65 4.79 -6.73
CA THR A 135 3.08 4.46 -6.81
C THR A 135 3.50 3.79 -8.12
N GLN A 136 2.52 3.40 -8.95
CA GLN A 136 2.74 2.82 -10.27
C GLN A 136 2.93 3.85 -11.38
N GLU A 137 2.66 5.12 -11.11
CA GLU A 137 2.78 6.17 -12.09
C GLU A 137 4.26 6.38 -12.46
N GLY A 138 4.66 5.87 -13.64
CA GLY A 138 5.93 6.17 -14.26
C GLY A 138 7.13 5.35 -13.80
N ASP A 139 8.30 5.99 -13.87
CA ASP A 139 9.63 5.41 -13.66
C ASP A 139 9.88 4.86 -12.24
N LEU A 140 9.28 5.46 -11.22
CA LEU A 140 9.62 5.16 -9.83
C LEU A 140 9.25 3.74 -9.41
N GLY A 141 8.06 3.27 -9.77
CA GLY A 141 7.64 1.89 -9.50
C GLY A 141 8.48 0.86 -10.27
N ARG A 142 8.90 1.19 -11.50
CA ARG A 142 9.81 0.36 -12.27
C ARG A 142 11.20 0.32 -11.62
N LYS A 143 11.75 1.47 -11.24
CA LYS A 143 13.04 1.58 -10.56
C LYS A 143 13.07 0.81 -9.24
N MET A 144 12.01 0.89 -8.44
CA MET A 144 11.87 0.09 -7.22
C MET A 144 11.94 -1.43 -7.51
N ARG A 145 11.22 -1.91 -8.53
CA ARG A 145 11.26 -3.33 -8.91
C ARG A 145 12.63 -3.75 -9.46
N THR A 146 13.27 -2.90 -10.24
CA THR A 146 14.64 -3.14 -10.73
C THR A 146 15.65 -3.16 -9.58
N ALA A 147 15.47 -2.26 -8.61
CA ALA A 147 16.35 -2.18 -7.44
C ALA A 147 16.24 -3.42 -6.53
N LEU A 148 15.07 -4.08 -6.50
CA LEU A 148 14.77 -5.22 -5.63
C LEU A 148 14.13 -6.38 -6.42
N PRO A 149 14.86 -7.02 -7.34
CA PRO A 149 14.30 -7.95 -8.33
C PRO A 149 13.74 -9.24 -7.74
N ASN A 150 14.20 -9.63 -6.56
CA ASN A 150 13.78 -10.85 -5.88
C ASN A 150 12.81 -10.63 -4.71
N ALA A 151 12.46 -9.37 -4.40
CA ALA A 151 11.57 -9.04 -3.31
C ALA A 151 10.14 -9.50 -3.56
N PHE A 152 9.40 -9.73 -2.48
CA PHE A 152 7.96 -9.84 -2.51
C PHE A 152 7.33 -8.45 -2.57
N LEU A 153 6.30 -8.26 -3.40
CA LEU A 153 5.64 -6.98 -3.63
C LEU A 153 4.15 -7.09 -3.34
N PHE A 154 3.69 -6.43 -2.30
CA PHE A 154 2.27 -6.35 -1.96
C PHE A 154 1.79 -4.91 -2.08
N GLY A 155 0.75 -4.70 -2.89
CA GLY A 155 0.10 -3.41 -3.05
C GLY A 155 -1.17 -3.32 -2.23
N LEU A 156 -1.31 -2.27 -1.43
CA LEU A 156 -2.52 -1.97 -0.67
C LEU A 156 -3.17 -0.73 -1.25
N THR A 157 -4.46 -0.80 -1.56
CA THR A 157 -5.20 0.34 -2.13
C THR A 157 -6.68 0.29 -1.79
N GLY A 158 -7.31 1.46 -1.68
CA GLY A 158 -8.77 1.59 -1.61
C GLY A 158 -9.44 1.70 -2.98
N THR A 159 -8.67 2.04 -4.00
CA THR A 159 -9.15 2.37 -5.35
C THR A 159 -8.25 1.76 -6.42
N PRO A 160 -8.30 0.43 -6.65
CA PRO A 160 -7.48 -0.19 -7.68
C PRO A 160 -7.85 0.35 -9.07
N ILE A 161 -6.84 0.63 -9.88
CA ILE A 161 -6.99 1.15 -11.23
C ILE A 161 -6.72 0.04 -12.23
N ASN A 162 -7.65 -0.13 -13.18
CA ASN A 162 -7.52 -1.04 -14.32
C ASN A 162 -7.67 -0.23 -15.62
N ARG A 163 -6.60 0.45 -16.05
CA ARG A 163 -6.51 1.17 -17.31
C ARG A 163 -5.28 0.74 -18.06
N THR A 164 -5.27 0.95 -19.37
CA THR A 164 -4.19 0.51 -20.26
C THR A 164 -2.84 1.15 -19.90
N ASP A 165 -2.85 2.39 -19.46
CA ASP A 165 -1.67 3.18 -19.08
C ASP A 165 -1.31 3.06 -17.58
N LYS A 166 -2.29 2.71 -16.73
CA LYS A 166 -2.16 2.63 -15.28
C LYS A 166 -2.89 1.41 -14.76
N ASN A 167 -2.17 0.33 -14.54
CA ASN A 167 -2.78 -0.92 -14.14
C ASN A 167 -2.17 -1.49 -12.85
N THR A 168 -2.90 -1.32 -11.74
CA THR A 168 -2.51 -1.83 -10.42
C THR A 168 -2.40 -3.36 -10.40
N PHE A 169 -3.18 -4.05 -11.24
CA PHE A 169 -3.17 -5.50 -11.33
C PHE A 169 -1.88 -6.04 -11.95
N TRP A 170 -1.33 -5.34 -12.93
CA TRP A 170 -0.08 -5.75 -13.56
C TRP A 170 1.06 -5.87 -12.56
N ALA A 171 1.17 -4.90 -11.68
CA ALA A 171 2.30 -4.86 -10.76
C ALA A 171 2.10 -5.72 -9.52
N PHE A 172 0.87 -5.84 -9.03
CA PHE A 172 0.58 -6.49 -7.75
C PHE A 172 -0.40 -7.65 -7.85
N GLY A 173 -1.29 -7.69 -8.84
CA GLY A 173 -2.23 -8.79 -9.04
C GLY A 173 -1.53 -10.07 -9.50
N ALA A 174 -2.02 -11.21 -9.08
CA ALA A 174 -1.58 -12.51 -9.55
C ALA A 174 -2.75 -13.22 -10.26
N ASP A 175 -2.44 -13.98 -11.30
CA ASP A 175 -3.47 -14.66 -12.11
C ASP A 175 -4.16 -15.79 -11.33
N GLU A 176 -3.49 -16.30 -10.31
CA GLU A 176 -4.00 -17.33 -9.41
C GLU A 176 -4.99 -16.79 -8.36
N ASP A 177 -5.03 -15.48 -8.19
CA ASP A 177 -5.92 -14.82 -7.24
C ASP A 177 -7.29 -14.57 -7.86
N GLU A 178 -8.36 -14.68 -7.06
CA GLU A 178 -9.72 -14.37 -7.51
C GLU A 178 -9.80 -12.92 -8.02
N LYS A 179 -10.02 -12.75 -9.31
CA LYS A 179 -10.03 -11.44 -10.00
C LYS A 179 -8.74 -10.63 -9.78
N GLY A 180 -7.61 -11.29 -9.53
CA GLY A 180 -6.33 -10.66 -9.27
C GLY A 180 -6.16 -10.06 -7.88
N TYR A 181 -7.06 -10.32 -6.94
CA TYR A 181 -6.96 -9.84 -5.56
C TYR A 181 -6.56 -10.94 -4.60
N LEU A 182 -5.47 -10.75 -3.88
CA LEU A 182 -5.09 -11.60 -2.76
C LEU A 182 -6.08 -11.47 -1.59
N SER A 183 -6.54 -10.24 -1.32
CA SER A 183 -7.55 -9.95 -0.31
C SER A 183 -8.43 -8.81 -0.78
N ARG A 184 -9.74 -8.91 -0.54
CA ARG A 184 -10.71 -7.89 -0.92
C ARG A 184 -11.65 -7.59 0.23
N TYR A 185 -11.85 -6.30 0.53
CA TYR A 185 -12.86 -5.81 1.45
C TYR A 185 -13.45 -4.51 0.95
N THR A 186 -14.63 -4.60 0.39
CA THR A 186 -15.31 -3.50 -0.30
C THR A 186 -16.07 -2.59 0.67
N PHE A 187 -16.46 -1.40 0.18
CA PHE A 187 -17.31 -0.49 0.93
C PHE A 187 -18.68 -1.12 1.27
N GLN A 188 -19.27 -1.87 0.35
CA GLN A 188 -20.53 -2.57 0.57
C GLN A 188 -20.43 -3.62 1.67
N GLU A 189 -19.32 -4.38 1.70
CA GLU A 189 -19.06 -5.34 2.77
C GLU A 189 -18.90 -4.63 4.11
N SER A 190 -18.25 -3.47 4.14
CA SER A 190 -18.08 -2.69 5.38
C SER A 190 -19.39 -2.13 5.92
N ILE A 191 -20.33 -1.74 5.05
CA ILE A 191 -21.68 -1.33 5.46
C ILE A 191 -22.45 -2.52 6.03
N ARG A 192 -22.41 -3.67 5.34
CA ARG A 192 -23.04 -4.90 5.81
C ARG A 192 -22.53 -5.33 7.17
N ASP A 193 -21.22 -5.20 7.39
CA ASP A 193 -20.56 -5.54 8.64
C ASP A 193 -20.69 -4.43 9.70
N LYS A 194 -21.43 -3.36 9.41
CA LYS A 194 -21.64 -2.19 10.27
C LYS A 194 -20.34 -1.49 10.69
N ALA A 195 -19.29 -1.64 9.89
CA ALA A 195 -18.00 -0.98 10.11
C ALA A 195 -17.99 0.46 9.57
N THR A 196 -18.87 0.77 8.60
CA THR A 196 -19.12 2.12 8.07
C THR A 196 -20.61 2.36 7.87
N LEU A 197 -20.99 3.64 7.86
CA LEU A 197 -22.36 4.05 7.54
C LEU A 197 -22.55 4.14 6.03
N PRO A 198 -23.76 3.89 5.52
CA PRO A 198 -24.08 4.14 4.11
C PRO A 198 -23.94 5.64 3.79
N LEU A 199 -23.49 5.94 2.57
CA LEU A 199 -23.48 7.31 2.07
C LEU A 199 -24.87 7.67 1.54
N HIS A 200 -25.42 8.79 2.00
CA HIS A 200 -26.60 9.40 1.44
C HIS A 200 -26.15 10.59 0.57
N PHE A 201 -26.58 10.57 -0.69
CA PHE A 201 -26.37 11.68 -1.61
C PHE A 201 -27.63 12.53 -1.64
N GLU A 202 -27.52 13.79 -1.22
CA GLU A 202 -28.54 14.81 -1.47
C GLU A 202 -28.02 15.70 -2.59
N SER A 203 -28.75 15.74 -3.71
CA SER A 203 -28.47 16.71 -4.76
C SER A 203 -29.10 18.05 -4.36
N PRO A 204 -28.30 19.11 -4.10
CA PRO A 204 -28.88 20.42 -3.89
C PRO A 204 -29.64 20.86 -5.17
N GLU A 205 -30.89 21.29 -5.03
CA GLU A 205 -31.62 21.96 -6.12
C GLU A 205 -30.87 23.24 -6.51
N ILE A 206 -30.09 23.19 -7.58
CA ILE A 206 -29.48 24.39 -8.15
C ILE A 206 -30.59 25.14 -8.89
N ARG A 207 -31.21 26.11 -8.24
CA ARG A 207 -32.12 27.06 -8.92
C ARG A 207 -31.23 28.13 -9.56
N LEU A 208 -30.89 27.93 -10.83
CA LEU A 208 -30.31 28.97 -11.66
C LEU A 208 -31.39 30.01 -11.90
N LYS A 209 -31.31 31.16 -11.26
CA LYS A 209 -32.08 32.35 -11.65
C LYS A 209 -31.40 32.97 -12.87
N ILE A 210 -31.90 32.65 -14.04
CA ILE A 210 -31.44 33.32 -15.27
C ILE A 210 -32.22 34.63 -15.34
N ASP A 211 -31.55 35.74 -15.23
CA ASP A 211 -32.10 37.06 -15.52
C ASP A 211 -32.15 37.25 -17.03
N LYS A 212 -33.33 36.93 -17.60
CA LYS A 212 -33.56 37.05 -19.06
C LYS A 212 -33.40 38.48 -19.56
N ALA A 213 -33.74 39.49 -18.72
CA ALA A 213 -33.63 40.89 -19.12
C ALA A 213 -32.16 41.31 -19.28
N ALA A 214 -31.29 40.86 -18.39
CA ALA A 214 -29.87 41.12 -18.49
C ALA A 214 -29.18 40.41 -19.67
N ILE A 215 -29.73 39.29 -20.14
CA ILE A 215 -29.25 38.61 -21.35
C ILE A 215 -29.70 39.31 -22.62
N ASP A 216 -30.97 39.76 -22.68
CA ASP A 216 -31.56 40.45 -23.85
C ASP A 216 -30.93 41.87 -24.03
N GLU A 217 -30.39 42.47 -22.97
CA GLU A 217 -29.71 43.75 -23.03
C GLU A 217 -28.21 43.65 -23.48
N ALA A 218 -27.63 42.44 -23.42
CA ALA A 218 -26.24 42.17 -23.79
C ALA A 218 -26.06 41.66 -25.25
N TYR A 219 -27.18 41.45 -25.99
CA TYR A 219 -27.23 41.07 -27.40
C TYR A 219 -27.95 42.14 -28.21
#